data_766ec629c50135e870c7261759d254b8
#
_entry.id   766ec629c50135e870c7261759d254b8
#
_cell.length_a   1.000
_cell.length_b   1.000
_cell.length_c   1.000
_cell.angle_alpha   90.00
_cell.angle_beta   90.00
_cell.angle_gamma   90.00
#
_symmetry.space_group_name_H-M   'P 1'
#
loop_
_entity.id
_entity.type
_entity.pdbx_description
1 polymer ?
#
loop_
_entity_poly.entity_id
_entity_poly.type
_entity_poly.pdbx_seq_one_letter_code
_entity_poly.pdbx_strand_id
1 'polypeptide(L)'
;MEAPPTDFFRSLLDRKSFIDILGQGEGKIGGALMPLPDGVWGMPEGMVQNLPGYSGDVQKNREEARALMQKAGYGPDKRLPVTISTRNLAVYRDPAAILIDQFKEIGIDGELETVETAQWVPKLIKKDYKVGLNVLGTAVDDPDVYFYQNYVCNSARNYMGYCDKEFDKMVDQQSMEPDPVKRKKLVWEIDHKLQEDFARPVIYHLRAATCWQPEVKGLTMMTNSQYNGWRFEDVWLDR
;
A
#
# COMPACT_ATOMS: atom_id res chain seq x y z
N MET A 1 2.14 -28.19 5.71
CA MET A 1 2.41 -27.45 4.45
C MET A 1 2.95 -26.10 4.88
N GLU A 2 4.23 -25.83 4.68
CA GLU A 2 4.78 -24.51 4.94
C GLU A 2 4.10 -23.49 4.03
N ALA A 3 3.81 -22.31 4.57
CA ALA A 3 3.31 -21.21 3.76
C ALA A 3 4.33 -20.90 2.66
N PRO A 4 3.90 -20.66 1.41
CA PRO A 4 4.84 -20.26 0.38
C PRO A 4 5.59 -19.00 0.82
N PRO A 5 6.88 -18.88 0.50
CA PRO A 5 7.66 -17.71 0.87
C PRO A 5 7.01 -16.46 0.29
N THR A 6 6.75 -15.47 1.13
CA THR A 6 6.10 -14.21 0.72
C THR A 6 6.94 -13.39 -0.26
N ASP A 7 8.20 -13.74 -0.44
CA ASP A 7 9.16 -13.02 -1.27
C ASP A 7 8.77 -12.94 -2.76
N PHE A 8 8.04 -13.94 -3.28
CA PHE A 8 7.58 -13.90 -4.67
C PHE A 8 6.62 -12.73 -4.95
N PHE A 9 5.85 -12.28 -3.96
CA PHE A 9 4.96 -11.12 -4.11
C PHE A 9 5.72 -9.82 -4.42
N ARG A 10 6.93 -9.65 -3.89
CA ARG A 10 7.75 -8.46 -4.16
C ARG A 10 8.10 -8.37 -5.64
N SER A 11 8.56 -9.49 -6.18
CA SER A 11 9.06 -9.59 -7.55
C SER A 11 7.94 -9.70 -8.59
N LEU A 12 6.72 -10.09 -8.18
CA LEU A 12 5.59 -10.25 -9.07
C LEU A 12 5.06 -8.94 -9.63
N LEU A 13 4.99 -7.88 -8.78
CA LEU A 13 4.17 -6.71 -9.04
C LEU A 13 4.73 -5.81 -10.15
N ASP A 14 4.06 -5.79 -11.28
CA ASP A 14 4.20 -4.73 -12.28
C ASP A 14 3.35 -3.52 -11.85
N ARG A 15 3.94 -2.69 -11.00
CA ARG A 15 3.29 -1.51 -10.43
C ARG A 15 2.90 -0.48 -11.47
N LYS A 16 3.69 -0.38 -12.55
CA LYS A 16 3.42 0.55 -13.63
C LYS A 16 2.13 0.21 -14.35
N SER A 17 1.84 -1.06 -14.58
CA SER A 17 0.59 -1.50 -15.21
C SER A 17 -0.65 -1.04 -14.43
N PHE A 18 -0.61 -1.05 -13.09
CA PHE A 18 -1.73 -0.54 -12.28
C PHE A 18 -1.94 0.96 -12.51
N ILE A 19 -0.86 1.75 -12.54
CA ILE A 19 -0.91 3.19 -12.76
C ILE A 19 -1.43 3.50 -14.17
N ASP A 20 -0.93 2.81 -15.18
CA ASP A 20 -1.32 3.05 -16.57
C ASP A 20 -2.80 2.69 -16.83
N ILE A 21 -3.27 1.56 -16.29
CA ILE A 21 -4.64 1.08 -16.52
C ILE A 21 -5.66 1.86 -15.68
N LEU A 22 -5.37 2.06 -14.39
CA LEU A 22 -6.36 2.61 -13.45
C LEU A 22 -6.27 4.13 -13.31
N GLY A 23 -5.08 4.69 -13.46
CA GLY A 23 -4.79 6.09 -13.27
C GLY A 23 -4.46 6.84 -14.56
N GLN A 24 -4.57 6.19 -15.74
CA GLN A 24 -4.18 6.79 -17.03
C GLN A 24 -2.75 7.37 -17.01
N GLY A 25 -1.85 6.71 -16.31
CA GLY A 25 -0.48 7.15 -16.09
C GLY A 25 -0.31 8.09 -14.87
N GLU A 26 -1.39 8.51 -14.22
CA GLU A 26 -1.37 9.36 -13.05
C GLU A 26 -1.34 8.51 -11.77
N GLY A 27 -0.22 8.53 -11.09
CA GLY A 27 0.02 7.77 -9.86
C GLY A 27 1.50 7.74 -9.52
N LYS A 28 1.83 7.24 -8.35
CA LYS A 28 3.21 7.18 -7.87
C LYS A 28 3.57 5.78 -7.39
N ILE A 29 4.82 5.40 -7.66
CA ILE A 29 5.44 4.23 -7.03
C ILE A 29 6.22 4.73 -5.82
N GLY A 30 6.00 4.10 -4.68
CA GLY A 30 6.61 4.50 -3.41
C GLY A 30 6.59 3.37 -2.40
N GLY A 31 7.15 3.64 -1.22
CA GLY A 31 7.03 2.78 -0.05
C GLY A 31 5.67 2.93 0.63
N ALA A 32 5.65 2.83 1.95
CA ALA A 32 4.43 2.95 2.73
C ALA A 32 3.85 4.37 2.71
N LEU A 33 4.71 5.39 2.63
CA LEU A 33 4.31 6.79 2.63
C LEU A 33 4.30 7.39 1.23
N MET A 34 3.36 8.32 1.00
CA MET A 34 3.21 9.02 -0.27
C MET A 34 4.49 9.76 -0.65
N PRO A 35 5.08 9.48 -1.84
CA PRO A 35 6.30 10.16 -2.28
C PRO A 35 6.06 11.60 -2.71
N LEU A 36 7.14 12.38 -2.77
CA LEU A 36 7.12 13.74 -3.30
C LEU A 36 6.63 13.79 -4.75
N PRO A 37 5.99 14.90 -5.17
CA PRO A 37 5.61 16.10 -4.39
C PRO A 37 4.25 15.94 -3.67
N ASP A 38 3.56 14.84 -3.86
CA ASP A 38 2.18 14.62 -3.42
C ASP A 38 2.12 14.23 -1.91
N GLY A 39 3.24 13.84 -1.32
CA GLY A 39 3.45 13.66 0.12
C GLY A 39 4.75 14.33 0.56
N VAL A 40 4.94 14.50 1.86
CA VAL A 40 6.14 15.17 2.42
C VAL A 40 7.17 14.14 2.91
N TRP A 41 6.72 12.96 3.31
CA TRP A 41 7.50 12.01 4.09
C TRP A 41 8.02 10.79 3.32
N GLY A 42 7.50 10.52 2.13
CA GLY A 42 7.89 9.36 1.34
C GLY A 42 9.39 9.34 0.97
N MET A 43 9.91 8.15 0.80
CA MET A 43 11.30 7.94 0.39
C MET A 43 11.59 8.60 -0.96
N PRO A 44 12.81 9.13 -1.17
CA PRO A 44 13.26 9.57 -2.48
C PRO A 44 13.24 8.44 -3.50
N GLU A 45 12.99 8.78 -4.77
CA GLU A 45 12.89 7.82 -5.87
C GLU A 45 14.10 6.87 -5.94
N GLY A 46 15.32 7.38 -5.77
CA GLY A 46 16.54 6.57 -5.79
C GLY A 46 16.59 5.53 -4.66
N MET A 47 15.96 5.77 -3.50
CA MET A 47 15.81 4.75 -2.46
C MET A 47 14.77 3.71 -2.84
N VAL A 48 13.63 4.16 -3.39
CA VAL A 48 12.53 3.28 -3.80
C VAL A 48 12.98 2.30 -4.89
N GLN A 49 13.74 2.77 -5.88
CA GLN A 49 14.23 1.93 -6.98
C GLN A 49 15.18 0.81 -6.53
N ASN A 50 15.83 0.98 -5.38
CA ASN A 50 16.72 -0.02 -4.79
C ASN A 50 15.99 -1.07 -3.93
N LEU A 51 14.71 -0.90 -3.68
CA LEU A 51 13.91 -1.86 -2.93
C LEU A 51 13.73 -3.17 -3.73
N PRO A 52 13.71 -4.33 -3.07
CA PRO A 52 13.43 -5.59 -3.72
C PRO A 52 12.09 -5.58 -4.44
N GLY A 53 12.08 -5.92 -5.75
CA GLY A 53 10.86 -5.95 -6.57
C GLY A 53 10.36 -4.58 -7.04
N TYR A 54 11.15 -3.51 -6.84
CA TYR A 54 10.84 -2.17 -7.35
C TYR A 54 11.72 -1.77 -8.55
N SER A 55 12.65 -2.64 -8.96
CA SER A 55 13.39 -2.46 -10.21
C SER A 55 12.41 -2.43 -11.38
N GLY A 56 12.65 -1.60 -12.39
CA GLY A 56 11.77 -1.52 -13.57
C GLY A 56 11.80 -2.75 -14.47
N ASP A 57 12.64 -3.75 -14.18
CA ASP A 57 12.76 -4.99 -14.96
C ASP A 57 11.72 -6.03 -14.54
N VAL A 58 10.50 -5.85 -15.02
CA VAL A 58 9.35 -6.72 -14.71
C VAL A 58 9.61 -8.16 -15.13
N GLN A 59 10.29 -8.40 -16.27
CA GLN A 59 10.54 -9.75 -16.76
C GLN A 59 11.48 -10.51 -15.85
N LYS A 60 12.60 -9.91 -15.48
CA LYS A 60 13.54 -10.48 -14.51
C LYS A 60 12.86 -10.77 -13.17
N ASN A 61 12.09 -9.81 -12.66
CA ASN A 61 11.34 -9.97 -11.41
C ASN A 61 10.36 -11.15 -11.48
N ARG A 62 9.64 -11.34 -12.59
CA ARG A 62 8.72 -12.47 -12.80
C ARG A 62 9.46 -13.80 -12.91
N GLU A 63 10.65 -13.83 -13.52
CA GLU A 63 11.48 -15.03 -13.56
C GLU A 63 11.93 -15.46 -12.17
N GLU A 64 12.37 -14.52 -11.34
CA GLU A 64 12.70 -14.75 -9.94
C GLU A 64 11.49 -15.28 -9.15
N ALA A 65 10.31 -14.66 -9.34
CA ALA A 65 9.08 -15.12 -8.70
C ALA A 65 8.71 -16.55 -9.12
N ARG A 66 8.79 -16.87 -10.43
CA ARG A 66 8.55 -18.25 -10.92
C ARG A 66 9.53 -19.26 -10.32
N ALA A 67 10.81 -18.90 -10.19
CA ALA A 67 11.80 -19.76 -9.57
C ALA A 67 11.50 -20.05 -8.09
N LEU A 68 11.01 -19.05 -7.34
CA LEU A 68 10.57 -19.22 -5.96
C LEU A 68 9.33 -20.12 -5.88
N MET A 69 8.35 -19.93 -6.76
CA MET A 69 7.16 -20.78 -6.83
C MET A 69 7.52 -22.24 -7.14
N GLN A 70 8.45 -22.48 -8.07
CA GLN A 70 8.93 -23.83 -8.40
C GLN A 70 9.62 -24.50 -7.20
N LYS A 71 10.45 -23.76 -6.44
CA LYS A 71 11.04 -24.26 -5.19
C LYS A 71 10.00 -24.64 -4.16
N ALA A 72 8.87 -23.94 -4.13
CA ALA A 72 7.73 -24.25 -3.27
C ALA A 72 6.82 -25.38 -3.82
N GLY A 73 7.16 -25.98 -4.97
CA GLY A 73 6.44 -27.09 -5.59
C GLY A 73 5.22 -26.68 -6.40
N TYR A 74 5.17 -25.42 -6.87
CA TYR A 74 4.13 -24.90 -7.76
C TYR A 74 4.72 -24.52 -9.13
N GLY A 75 3.90 -24.60 -10.17
CA GLY A 75 4.30 -24.31 -11.54
C GLY A 75 3.15 -24.48 -12.52
N PRO A 76 3.42 -24.60 -13.84
CA PRO A 76 2.36 -24.72 -14.85
C PRO A 76 1.40 -25.87 -14.60
N ASP A 77 1.93 -27.04 -14.18
CA ASP A 77 1.15 -28.27 -13.98
C ASP A 77 0.49 -28.34 -12.60
N LYS A 78 0.89 -27.50 -11.66
CA LYS A 78 0.37 -27.46 -10.31
C LYS A 78 0.34 -26.03 -9.79
N ARG A 79 -0.75 -25.32 -10.08
CA ARG A 79 -0.93 -23.93 -9.70
C ARG A 79 -1.38 -23.80 -8.25
N LEU A 80 -1.00 -22.69 -7.61
CA LEU A 80 -1.40 -22.37 -6.25
C LEU A 80 -2.76 -21.65 -6.27
N PRO A 81 -3.86 -22.23 -5.73
CA PRO A 81 -5.11 -21.50 -5.61
C PRO A 81 -5.04 -20.47 -4.47
N VAL A 82 -5.40 -19.22 -4.75
CA VAL A 82 -5.40 -18.13 -3.77
C VAL A 82 -6.66 -17.28 -3.91
N THR A 83 -7.38 -17.09 -2.81
CA THR A 83 -8.49 -16.13 -2.74
C THR A 83 -7.98 -14.73 -2.43
N ILE A 84 -8.33 -13.77 -3.29
CA ILE A 84 -8.07 -12.35 -3.12
C ILE A 84 -9.35 -11.68 -2.65
N SER A 85 -9.37 -11.28 -1.38
CA SER A 85 -10.52 -10.64 -0.75
C SER A 85 -10.42 -9.13 -0.85
N THR A 86 -11.51 -8.45 -1.24
CA THR A 86 -11.57 -6.99 -1.29
C THR A 86 -12.99 -6.46 -1.18
N ARG A 87 -13.15 -5.13 -1.02
CA ARG A 87 -14.47 -4.50 -0.96
C ARG A 87 -15.17 -4.54 -2.32
N ASN A 88 -16.49 -4.65 -2.31
CA ASN A 88 -17.31 -4.58 -3.51
C ASN A 88 -17.49 -3.13 -4.04
N LEU A 89 -16.40 -2.44 -4.34
CA LEU A 89 -16.34 -1.12 -4.96
C LEU A 89 -15.27 -1.12 -6.06
N ALA A 90 -15.48 -0.39 -7.16
CA ALA A 90 -14.57 -0.37 -8.32
C ALA A 90 -13.10 -0.09 -7.93
N VAL A 91 -12.86 0.94 -7.11
CA VAL A 91 -11.50 1.31 -6.66
C VAL A 91 -10.76 0.20 -5.92
N TYR A 92 -11.46 -0.86 -5.49
CA TYR A 92 -10.90 -2.05 -4.84
C TYR A 92 -10.89 -3.26 -5.79
N ARG A 93 -11.97 -3.48 -6.56
CA ARG A 93 -12.11 -4.65 -7.44
C ARG A 93 -11.18 -4.58 -8.64
N ASP A 94 -11.07 -3.41 -9.25
CA ASP A 94 -10.31 -3.25 -10.48
C ASP A 94 -8.81 -3.53 -10.28
N PRO A 95 -8.14 -2.99 -9.22
CA PRO A 95 -6.78 -3.42 -8.90
C PRO A 95 -6.69 -4.92 -8.53
N ALA A 96 -7.70 -5.50 -7.88
CA ALA A 96 -7.70 -6.93 -7.58
C ALA A 96 -7.73 -7.79 -8.84
N ALA A 97 -8.48 -7.38 -9.86
CA ALA A 97 -8.51 -8.08 -11.16
C ALA A 97 -7.14 -8.05 -11.86
N ILE A 98 -6.46 -6.90 -11.85
CA ILE A 98 -5.09 -6.78 -12.40
C ILE A 98 -4.11 -7.67 -11.61
N LEU A 99 -4.21 -7.68 -10.29
CA LEU A 99 -3.36 -8.53 -9.44
C LEU A 99 -3.57 -10.02 -9.75
N ILE A 100 -4.81 -10.46 -9.92
CA ILE A 100 -5.15 -11.84 -10.30
C ILE A 100 -4.52 -12.19 -11.66
N ASP A 101 -4.55 -11.27 -12.60
CA ASP A 101 -3.94 -11.51 -13.91
C ASP A 101 -2.41 -11.63 -13.82
N GLN A 102 -1.77 -10.77 -13.04
CA GLN A 102 -0.34 -10.88 -12.76
C GLN A 102 0.01 -12.19 -12.00
N PHE A 103 -0.83 -12.67 -11.11
CA PHE A 103 -0.66 -13.94 -10.41
C PHE A 103 -0.55 -15.14 -11.35
N LYS A 104 -1.30 -15.13 -12.44
CA LYS A 104 -1.24 -16.20 -13.46
C LYS A 104 0.14 -16.37 -14.06
N GLU A 105 0.90 -15.28 -14.20
CA GLU A 105 2.24 -15.25 -14.78
C GLU A 105 3.27 -16.05 -13.98
N ILE A 106 2.99 -16.30 -12.71
CA ILE A 106 3.91 -17.01 -11.81
C ILE A 106 3.34 -18.33 -11.25
N GLY A 107 2.25 -18.83 -11.83
CA GLY A 107 1.66 -20.12 -11.44
C GLY A 107 0.70 -20.05 -10.27
N ILE A 108 0.05 -18.91 -10.05
CA ILE A 108 -1.02 -18.77 -9.06
C ILE A 108 -2.37 -18.64 -9.77
N ASP A 109 -3.37 -19.37 -9.28
CA ASP A 109 -4.77 -19.21 -9.67
C ASP A 109 -5.49 -18.35 -8.64
N GLY A 110 -5.67 -17.07 -8.97
CA GLY A 110 -6.36 -16.12 -8.12
C GLY A 110 -7.87 -16.17 -8.33
N GLU A 111 -8.62 -16.22 -7.25
CA GLU A 111 -10.08 -16.08 -7.22
C GLU A 111 -10.47 -14.81 -6.48
N LEU A 112 -11.35 -14.01 -7.06
CA LEU A 112 -11.83 -12.76 -6.45
C LEU A 112 -12.99 -13.02 -5.48
N GLU A 113 -12.79 -12.67 -4.22
CA GLU A 113 -13.85 -12.57 -3.22
C GLU A 113 -14.21 -11.10 -2.98
N THR A 114 -15.42 -10.70 -3.36
CA THR A 114 -15.93 -9.36 -3.05
C THR A 114 -16.73 -9.36 -1.77
N VAL A 115 -16.44 -8.43 -0.87
CA VAL A 115 -17.05 -8.32 0.45
C VAL A 115 -17.83 -7.01 0.56
N GLU A 116 -19.04 -7.06 1.08
CA GLU A 116 -19.83 -5.87 1.32
C GLU A 116 -19.15 -4.92 2.30
N THR A 117 -19.29 -3.60 2.05
CA THR A 117 -18.60 -2.55 2.78
C THR A 117 -18.71 -2.67 4.29
N ALA A 118 -19.90 -2.98 4.80
CA ALA A 118 -20.15 -3.09 6.24
C ALA A 118 -19.42 -4.28 6.90
N GLN A 119 -19.11 -5.31 6.11
CA GLN A 119 -18.43 -6.53 6.60
C GLN A 119 -16.94 -6.51 6.36
N TRP A 120 -16.43 -5.63 5.51
CA TRP A 120 -15.02 -5.59 5.12
C TRP A 120 -14.08 -5.30 6.30
N VAL A 121 -14.34 -4.23 7.05
CA VAL A 121 -13.48 -3.88 8.20
C VAL A 121 -13.51 -4.95 9.29
N PRO A 122 -14.67 -5.51 9.70
CA PRO A 122 -14.71 -6.67 10.60
C PRO A 122 -13.90 -7.87 10.10
N LYS A 123 -13.92 -8.18 8.80
CA LYS A 123 -13.14 -9.26 8.18
C LYS A 123 -11.63 -8.98 8.28
N LEU A 124 -11.20 -7.74 8.01
CA LEU A 124 -9.80 -7.32 8.15
C LEU A 124 -9.29 -7.43 9.60
N ILE A 125 -10.08 -6.96 10.57
CA ILE A 125 -9.72 -7.02 12.00
C ILE A 125 -9.55 -8.48 12.46
N LYS A 126 -10.41 -9.38 12.00
CA LYS A 126 -10.32 -10.81 12.27
C LYS A 126 -9.18 -11.50 11.51
N LYS A 127 -8.54 -10.81 10.55
CA LYS A 127 -7.54 -11.39 9.63
C LYS A 127 -8.08 -12.61 8.86
N ASP A 128 -9.38 -12.61 8.55
CA ASP A 128 -10.09 -13.69 7.87
C ASP A 128 -9.98 -13.54 6.35
N TYR A 129 -8.75 -13.64 5.83
CA TYR A 129 -8.44 -13.59 4.41
C TYR A 129 -7.07 -14.23 4.14
N LYS A 130 -6.82 -14.66 2.90
CA LYS A 130 -5.49 -15.13 2.45
C LYS A 130 -4.68 -13.98 1.88
N VAL A 131 -5.22 -13.30 0.89
CA VAL A 131 -4.68 -12.06 0.35
C VAL A 131 -5.77 -11.00 0.44
N GLY A 132 -5.53 -9.92 1.17
CA GLY A 132 -6.45 -8.79 1.30
C GLY A 132 -5.95 -7.59 0.51
N LEU A 133 -6.72 -7.10 -0.46
CA LEU A 133 -6.42 -5.86 -1.16
C LEU A 133 -7.22 -4.73 -0.56
N ASN A 134 -6.54 -3.67 -0.12
CA ASN A 134 -7.18 -2.54 0.54
C ASN A 134 -6.56 -1.21 0.12
N VAL A 135 -7.35 -0.14 0.15
CA VAL A 135 -6.87 1.24 0.00
C VAL A 135 -6.64 1.82 1.39
N LEU A 136 -5.50 2.45 1.57
CA LEU A 136 -5.16 3.16 2.80
C LEU A 136 -5.11 4.66 2.54
N GLY A 137 -5.59 5.43 3.51
CA GLY A 137 -5.47 6.88 3.53
C GLY A 137 -5.33 7.37 4.96
N THR A 138 -4.75 8.54 5.13
CA THR A 138 -4.58 9.22 6.41
C THR A 138 -5.35 10.54 6.43
N ALA A 139 -5.75 11.00 7.62
CA ALA A 139 -6.41 12.30 7.77
C ALA A 139 -5.42 13.46 7.57
N VAL A 140 -4.15 13.24 7.91
CA VAL A 140 -3.05 14.20 7.74
C VAL A 140 -1.81 13.50 7.21
N ASP A 141 -0.96 14.22 6.49
CA ASP A 141 0.32 13.71 6.01
C ASP A 141 1.36 13.76 7.14
N ASP A 142 1.22 12.84 8.10
CA ASP A 142 2.17 12.67 9.21
C ASP A 142 2.48 11.19 9.44
N PRO A 143 3.77 10.82 9.59
CA PRO A 143 4.19 9.44 9.78
C PRO A 143 3.62 8.78 11.03
N ASP A 144 3.38 9.53 12.12
CA ASP A 144 2.82 8.97 13.33
C ASP A 144 1.43 8.39 13.09
N VAL A 145 0.56 9.13 12.40
CA VAL A 145 -0.78 8.64 12.07
C VAL A 145 -0.69 7.38 11.23
N TYR A 146 0.29 7.30 10.32
CA TYR A 146 0.44 6.17 9.44
C TYR A 146 1.03 4.94 10.15
N PHE A 147 2.14 5.09 10.88
CA PHE A 147 2.87 3.98 11.48
C PHE A 147 2.16 3.43 12.72
N TYR A 148 1.75 4.29 13.67
CA TYR A 148 1.06 3.83 14.87
C TYR A 148 -0.26 3.16 14.59
N GLN A 149 -1.03 3.65 13.62
CA GLN A 149 -2.31 3.02 13.30
C GLN A 149 -2.17 1.68 12.60
N ASN A 150 -1.17 1.51 11.73
CA ASN A 150 -1.18 0.42 10.78
C ASN A 150 -0.11 -0.65 11.01
N TYR A 151 0.98 -0.36 11.75
CA TYR A 151 2.12 -1.26 11.78
C TYR A 151 2.63 -1.62 13.17
N VAL A 152 2.49 -0.75 14.18
CA VAL A 152 2.97 -1.10 15.53
C VAL A 152 2.24 -2.32 16.07
N CYS A 153 2.93 -3.07 16.94
CA CYS A 153 2.36 -4.25 17.57
C CYS A 153 1.03 -3.93 18.27
N ASN A 154 0.04 -4.79 18.08
CA ASN A 154 -1.28 -4.69 18.70
C ASN A 154 -2.15 -3.48 18.25
N SER A 155 -1.74 -2.72 17.27
CA SER A 155 -2.63 -1.69 16.70
C SER A 155 -3.88 -2.34 16.07
N ALA A 156 -5.04 -1.73 16.30
CA ALA A 156 -6.33 -2.24 15.82
C ALA A 156 -6.43 -2.26 14.27
N ARG A 157 -5.65 -1.43 13.58
CA ARG A 157 -5.59 -1.39 12.11
C ARG A 157 -4.39 -2.14 11.51
N ASN A 158 -3.60 -2.79 12.35
CA ASN A 158 -2.55 -3.69 11.90
C ASN A 158 -3.16 -5.01 11.39
N TYR A 159 -3.77 -4.94 10.23
CA TYR A 159 -4.54 -6.05 9.65
C TYR A 159 -3.66 -7.25 9.28
N MET A 160 -2.39 -7.05 8.97
CA MET A 160 -1.45 -8.13 8.65
C MET A 160 -0.95 -8.89 9.86
N GLY A 161 -1.03 -8.28 11.05
CA GLY A 161 -0.44 -8.85 12.26
C GLY A 161 1.08 -8.74 12.31
N TYR A 162 1.67 -7.83 11.56
CA TYR A 162 3.08 -7.49 11.67
C TYR A 162 3.39 -7.03 13.09
N CYS A 163 4.45 -7.57 13.69
CA CYS A 163 4.88 -7.15 15.02
C CYS A 163 6.39 -7.35 15.16
N ASP A 164 7.10 -6.25 15.15
CA ASP A 164 8.52 -6.16 15.41
C ASP A 164 8.78 -5.09 16.46
N LYS A 165 9.37 -5.47 17.60
CA LYS A 165 9.65 -4.55 18.71
C LYS A 165 10.73 -3.53 18.40
N GLU A 166 11.66 -3.83 17.52
CA GLU A 166 12.65 -2.85 17.07
C GLU A 166 11.98 -1.82 16.15
N PHE A 167 11.07 -2.25 15.29
CA PHE A 167 10.23 -1.35 14.51
C PHE A 167 9.43 -0.41 15.43
N ASP A 168 8.76 -0.92 16.46
CA ASP A 168 8.00 -0.09 17.42
C ASP A 168 8.91 1.00 18.01
N LYS A 169 10.15 0.66 18.43
CA LYS A 169 11.12 1.63 18.94
C LYS A 169 11.55 2.68 17.91
N MET A 170 11.75 2.27 16.67
CA MET A 170 12.09 3.22 15.59
C MET A 170 10.96 4.22 15.36
N VAL A 171 9.70 3.77 15.43
CA VAL A 171 8.52 4.64 15.34
C VAL A 171 8.47 5.63 16.50
N ASP A 172 8.72 5.17 17.73
CA ASP A 172 8.80 6.06 18.90
C ASP A 172 9.94 7.09 18.76
N GLN A 173 11.11 6.65 18.27
CA GLN A 173 12.27 7.53 18.08
C GLN A 173 12.00 8.65 17.07
N GLN A 174 11.41 8.32 15.90
CA GLN A 174 11.08 9.36 14.90
C GLN A 174 10.01 10.34 15.42
N SER A 175 9.05 9.84 16.22
CA SER A 175 7.99 10.68 16.79
C SER A 175 8.53 11.71 17.80
N MET A 176 9.61 11.38 18.49
CA MET A 176 10.28 12.26 19.44
C MET A 176 11.34 13.19 18.83
N GLU A 177 11.68 13.02 17.53
CA GLU A 177 12.73 13.81 16.88
C GLU A 177 12.20 15.21 16.48
N PRO A 178 12.69 16.30 17.10
CA PRO A 178 12.21 17.64 16.82
C PRO A 178 12.81 18.25 15.53
N ASP A 179 13.96 17.75 15.05
CA ASP A 179 14.56 18.22 13.82
C ASP A 179 13.89 17.57 12.60
N PRO A 180 13.19 18.33 11.74
CA PRO A 180 12.41 17.77 10.65
C PRO A 180 13.28 17.05 9.60
N VAL A 181 14.55 17.43 9.44
CA VAL A 181 15.46 16.77 8.49
C VAL A 181 15.91 15.43 9.03
N LYS A 182 16.23 15.35 10.31
CA LYS A 182 16.58 14.08 10.98
C LYS A 182 15.36 13.16 11.06
N ARG A 183 14.20 13.71 11.46
CA ARG A 183 12.93 12.95 11.50
C ARG A 183 12.63 12.32 10.15
N LYS A 184 12.79 13.07 9.06
CA LYS A 184 12.57 12.56 7.71
C LYS A 184 13.48 11.37 7.36
N LYS A 185 14.74 11.39 7.77
CA LYS A 185 15.67 10.26 7.56
C LYS A 185 15.24 9.02 8.34
N LEU A 186 14.86 9.18 9.60
CA LEU A 186 14.34 8.08 10.43
C LEU A 186 13.06 7.49 9.80
N VAL A 187 12.18 8.34 9.30
CA VAL A 187 10.96 7.90 8.60
C VAL A 187 11.29 7.07 7.36
N TRP A 188 12.30 7.44 6.58
CA TRP A 188 12.75 6.66 5.42
C TRP A 188 13.36 5.31 5.81
N GLU A 189 14.13 5.26 6.89
CA GLU A 189 14.68 4.01 7.44
C GLU A 189 13.56 3.07 7.90
N ILE A 190 12.52 3.60 8.55
CA ILE A 190 11.34 2.85 8.97
C ILE A 190 10.56 2.31 7.77
N ASP A 191 10.32 3.16 6.76
CA ASP A 191 9.61 2.74 5.54
C ASP A 191 10.43 1.69 4.77
N HIS A 192 11.74 1.87 4.67
CA HIS A 192 12.64 0.89 4.05
C HIS A 192 12.52 -0.48 4.75
N LYS A 193 12.60 -0.50 6.09
CA LYS A 193 12.44 -1.72 6.88
C LYS A 193 11.08 -2.39 6.63
N LEU A 194 9.98 -1.64 6.57
CA LEU A 194 8.65 -2.18 6.24
C LEU A 194 8.62 -2.87 4.87
N GLN A 195 9.33 -2.31 3.88
CA GLN A 195 9.41 -2.90 2.55
C GLN A 195 10.31 -4.13 2.54
N GLU A 196 11.43 -4.14 3.30
CA GLU A 196 12.28 -5.31 3.44
C GLU A 196 11.59 -6.45 4.19
N ASP A 197 10.89 -6.15 5.29
CA ASP A 197 10.14 -7.14 6.06
C ASP A 197 8.88 -7.63 5.33
N PHE A 198 8.54 -7.02 4.21
CA PHE A 198 7.33 -7.30 3.47
C PHE A 198 6.06 -7.19 4.33
N ALA A 199 6.06 -6.24 5.27
CA ALA A 199 4.99 -6.08 6.25
C ALA A 199 3.62 -5.84 5.58
N ARG A 200 3.59 -5.02 4.52
CA ARG A 200 2.44 -4.79 3.65
C ARG A 200 2.94 -4.38 2.26
N PRO A 201 2.77 -5.22 1.23
CA PRO A 201 3.11 -4.84 -0.13
C PRO A 201 2.34 -3.61 -0.59
N VAL A 202 3.06 -2.57 -0.98
CA VAL A 202 2.47 -1.39 -1.60
C VAL A 202 2.48 -1.57 -3.11
N ILE A 203 1.32 -1.43 -3.74
CA ILE A 203 1.20 -1.55 -5.19
C ILE A 203 1.51 -0.20 -5.83
N TYR A 204 0.72 0.83 -5.52
CA TYR A 204 0.92 2.18 -6.00
C TYR A 204 0.16 3.18 -5.12
N HIS A 205 0.50 4.45 -5.24
CA HIS A 205 -0.21 5.55 -4.62
C HIS A 205 -1.16 6.17 -5.64
N LEU A 206 -2.44 6.20 -5.27
CA LEU A 206 -3.50 6.82 -6.06
C LEU A 206 -3.35 8.33 -6.06
N ARG A 207 -3.63 8.95 -7.20
CA ARG A 207 -3.94 10.37 -7.25
C ARG A 207 -5.43 10.56 -7.04
N ALA A 208 -5.80 11.48 -6.16
CA ALA A 208 -7.18 11.86 -5.91
C ALA A 208 -7.41 13.32 -6.35
N ALA A 209 -8.62 13.61 -6.82
CA ALA A 209 -9.05 14.96 -7.14
C ALA A 209 -10.16 15.39 -6.18
N THR A 210 -10.13 16.65 -5.76
CA THR A 210 -11.23 17.29 -5.04
C THR A 210 -11.91 18.27 -5.98
N CYS A 211 -13.20 18.11 -6.17
CA CYS A 211 -14.01 19.00 -7.01
C CYS A 211 -15.04 19.70 -6.12
N TRP A 212 -15.26 20.99 -6.39
CA TRP A 212 -16.29 21.78 -5.70
C TRP A 212 -16.95 22.76 -6.65
N GLN A 213 -18.15 23.19 -6.29
CA GLN A 213 -18.90 24.17 -7.06
C GLN A 213 -18.27 25.56 -6.94
N PRO A 214 -18.37 26.44 -7.97
CA PRO A 214 -17.78 27.79 -7.96
C PRO A 214 -18.23 28.66 -6.78
N GLU A 215 -19.41 28.39 -6.24
CA GLU A 215 -19.97 29.12 -5.09
C GLU A 215 -19.28 28.76 -3.76
N VAL A 216 -18.56 27.64 -3.70
CA VAL A 216 -17.81 27.23 -2.51
C VAL A 216 -16.51 27.99 -2.44
N LYS A 217 -16.35 28.82 -1.41
CA LYS A 217 -15.19 29.68 -1.18
C LYS A 217 -14.46 29.28 0.10
N GLY A 218 -13.21 29.71 0.24
CA GLY A 218 -12.40 29.50 1.45
C GLY A 218 -11.86 28.07 1.62
N LEU A 219 -12.01 27.20 0.62
CA LEU A 219 -11.47 25.84 0.71
C LEU A 219 -9.94 25.86 0.64
N THR A 220 -9.29 25.42 1.72
CA THR A 220 -7.83 25.20 1.78
C THR A 220 -7.53 23.73 1.56
N MET A 221 -6.80 23.42 0.48
CA MET A 221 -6.41 22.04 0.17
C MET A 221 -5.24 21.58 1.03
N MET A 222 -5.36 20.41 1.64
CA MET A 222 -4.29 19.76 2.38
C MET A 222 -3.60 18.69 1.54
N THR A 223 -2.28 18.67 1.58
CA THR A 223 -1.47 17.67 0.90
C THR A 223 -1.69 16.28 1.51
N ASN A 224 -1.82 15.27 0.66
CA ASN A 224 -1.94 13.85 1.04
C ASN A 224 -2.88 13.62 2.24
N SER A 225 -4.09 14.12 2.13
CA SER A 225 -5.05 14.11 3.22
C SER A 225 -6.40 13.59 2.79
N GLN A 226 -6.87 12.53 3.42
CA GLN A 226 -8.19 11.99 3.19
C GLN A 226 -9.26 12.98 3.66
N TYR A 227 -10.28 13.24 2.80
CA TYR A 227 -11.35 14.20 3.08
C TYR A 227 -10.83 15.59 3.46
N ASN A 228 -9.70 16.00 2.90
CA ASN A 228 -9.05 17.28 3.17
C ASN A 228 -8.78 17.54 4.68
N GLY A 229 -8.50 16.47 5.45
CA GLY A 229 -8.28 16.56 6.89
C GLY A 229 -9.46 17.15 7.67
N TRP A 230 -10.65 17.17 7.07
CA TRP A 230 -11.87 17.81 7.62
C TRP A 230 -11.73 19.31 7.84
N ARG A 231 -10.86 19.99 7.09
CA ARG A 231 -10.64 21.43 7.15
C ARG A 231 -11.71 22.20 6.38
N PHE A 232 -12.81 22.48 7.06
CA PHE A 232 -13.95 23.22 6.50
C PHE A 232 -14.30 24.46 7.31
N GLU A 233 -13.45 24.86 8.26
CA GLU A 233 -13.66 25.98 9.18
C GLU A 233 -13.82 27.33 8.47
N ASP A 234 -13.14 27.51 7.32
CA ASP A 234 -13.16 28.74 6.54
C ASP A 234 -14.06 28.64 5.29
N VAL A 235 -14.76 27.50 5.11
CA VAL A 235 -15.60 27.26 3.92
C VAL A 235 -16.94 27.97 4.06
N TRP A 236 -17.31 28.72 3.03
CA TRP A 236 -18.59 29.43 2.95
C TRP A 236 -19.18 29.38 1.55
N LEU A 237 -20.45 29.70 1.42
CA LEU A 237 -21.17 29.75 0.13
C LEU A 237 -21.41 31.21 -0.31
N ASP A 238 -20.87 31.57 -1.47
CA ASP A 238 -21.09 32.81 -2.16
C ASP A 238 -22.38 32.70 -2.99
N ARG A 239 -23.52 33.14 -2.42
CA ARG A 239 -24.86 33.03 -3.01
C ARG A 239 -25.34 34.39 -3.49
#